data_6a56d6f0313b415e3bb18d871c1c8f08
#
_entry.id   6a56d6f0313b415e3bb18d871c1c8f08
#
_cell.length_a   1.000
_cell.length_b   1.000
_cell.length_c   1.000
_cell.angle_alpha   90.00
_cell.angle_beta   90.00
_cell.angle_gamma   90.00
#
_symmetry.space_group_name_H-M   'P 1'
#
loop_
_entity.id
_entity.type
_entity.pdbx_description
1 polymer ?
#
loop_
_entity_poly.entity_id
_entity_poly.type
_entity_poly.pdbx_seq_one_letter_code
_entity_poly.pdbx_strand_id
1 'polypeptide(L)'
;MWCTSGVGPYAVFAAYACTRCRNCIEVCPSYLATGDVLNTPMGRLQLVRKKAAADVLYRSFSLCTLCKRCAYFCPLGLDVAEVTRQVRDALTAAGRAVPYVAKVVNNFLRHGNNVGMPPRVVAMAARALVKKIVREKGAEPRLYLFDGERFTDALDGAEERPGERTALLFPSSSDLFEFEEAFRGYVYLLNLLGYDVVVSLRAADTANYGYYLNTQHMYKIAEMYLEEIRQVRPHVVVFGECGHGWHVFSRLVAPKSPSPVRHIHQLLFKEYSRGVLKIRRIEARQPVVYMDPCNYSRGAAPLTAEPRALLRAAVGDYVELWRNPRESVCCLGGGGL
;
A
#
# COMPACT_ATOMS: atom_id res chain seq x y z
N MET A 1 28.49 -22.31 5.97
CA MET A 1 28.72 -21.06 6.72
C MET A 1 28.11 -19.91 5.87
N TRP A 2 27.01 -19.31 6.31
CA TRP A 2 26.38 -18.22 5.56
C TRP A 2 27.18 -16.94 5.80
N CYS A 3 27.81 -16.44 4.76
CA CYS A 3 28.62 -15.24 4.87
C CYS A 3 27.70 -14.02 4.80
N THR A 4 27.75 -13.13 5.81
CA THR A 4 27.02 -11.85 5.83
C THR A 4 27.44 -10.89 4.70
N SER A 5 28.30 -11.32 3.78
CA SER A 5 28.70 -10.56 2.60
C SER A 5 27.55 -10.18 1.64
N GLY A 6 26.35 -10.77 1.84
CA GLY A 6 25.14 -10.42 1.07
C GLY A 6 24.16 -9.51 1.79
N VAL A 7 24.36 -9.18 3.07
CA VAL A 7 23.46 -8.27 3.79
C VAL A 7 23.84 -6.82 3.48
N GLY A 8 22.87 -6.00 3.15
CA GLY A 8 23.10 -4.60 2.75
C GLY A 8 23.81 -3.76 3.81
N PRO A 9 24.53 -2.70 3.40
CA PRO A 9 25.41 -1.91 4.26
C PRO A 9 24.67 -1.21 5.42
N TYR A 10 23.43 -0.78 5.21
CA TYR A 10 22.64 -0.16 6.27
C TYR A 10 22.29 -1.16 7.38
N ALA A 11 22.01 -2.40 7.05
CA ALA A 11 21.73 -3.43 8.06
C ALA A 11 22.93 -3.70 8.94
N VAL A 12 24.15 -3.72 8.36
CA VAL A 12 25.40 -3.85 9.10
C VAL A 12 25.62 -2.63 9.99
N PHE A 13 25.52 -1.43 9.44
CA PHE A 13 25.64 -0.17 10.19
C PHE A 13 24.68 -0.16 11.40
N ALA A 14 23.38 -0.38 11.18
CA ALA A 14 22.38 -0.35 12.23
C ALA A 14 22.63 -1.39 13.34
N ALA A 15 23.14 -2.58 12.97
CA ALA A 15 23.46 -3.64 13.92
C ALA A 15 24.61 -3.24 14.88
N TYR A 16 25.57 -2.45 14.41
CA TYR A 16 26.67 -1.95 15.25
C TYR A 16 26.32 -0.65 15.98
N ALA A 17 25.52 0.23 15.39
CA ALA A 17 25.06 1.47 16.01
C ALA A 17 24.08 1.25 17.17
N CYS A 18 23.41 0.11 17.25
CA CYS A 18 22.41 -0.17 18.27
C CYS A 18 23.02 -0.24 19.69
N THR A 19 22.60 0.70 20.56
CA THR A 19 23.01 0.78 21.95
C THR A 19 22.31 -0.21 22.89
N ARG A 20 21.35 -0.97 22.38
CA ARG A 20 20.55 -1.95 23.15
C ARG A 20 19.72 -1.33 24.29
N CYS A 21 19.23 -0.09 24.12
CA CYS A 21 18.41 0.62 25.10
C CYS A 21 17.04 -0.03 25.37
N ARG A 22 16.60 -0.99 24.55
CA ARG A 22 15.34 -1.78 24.65
C ARG A 22 14.03 -1.03 24.36
N ASN A 23 14.02 0.27 24.09
CA ASN A 23 12.79 1.05 23.82
C ASN A 23 11.92 0.48 22.69
N CYS A 24 12.51 -0.28 21.77
CA CYS A 24 11.80 -0.88 20.64
C CYS A 24 11.17 -2.26 20.94
N ILE A 25 11.40 -2.86 22.12
CA ILE A 25 10.94 -4.23 22.42
C ILE A 25 9.42 -4.25 22.57
N GLU A 26 8.90 -3.52 23.55
CA GLU A 26 7.47 -3.55 23.93
C GLU A 26 6.54 -2.94 22.88
N VAL A 27 7.10 -2.20 21.94
CA VAL A 27 6.32 -1.59 20.85
C VAL A 27 6.28 -2.47 19.60
N CYS A 28 6.99 -3.60 19.58
CA CYS A 28 7.09 -4.48 18.41
C CYS A 28 5.92 -5.46 18.34
N PRO A 29 5.09 -5.44 17.27
CA PRO A 29 3.98 -6.38 17.11
C PRO A 29 4.44 -7.85 17.12
N SER A 30 5.60 -8.15 16.48
CA SER A 30 6.13 -9.52 16.46
C SER A 30 6.50 -10.02 17.86
N TYR A 31 7.02 -9.14 18.72
CA TYR A 31 7.32 -9.49 20.12
C TYR A 31 6.03 -9.70 20.91
N LEU A 32 5.05 -8.79 20.76
CA LEU A 32 3.77 -8.89 21.46
C LEU A 32 3.02 -10.19 21.11
N ALA A 33 3.21 -10.67 19.88
CA ALA A 33 2.57 -11.91 19.42
C ALA A 33 3.33 -13.19 19.84
N THR A 34 4.66 -13.14 20.00
CA THR A 34 5.49 -14.34 20.19
C THR A 34 6.16 -14.46 21.56
N GLY A 35 6.33 -13.36 22.28
CA GLY A 35 7.11 -13.29 23.50
C GLY A 35 8.62 -13.50 23.30
N ASP A 36 9.07 -13.78 22.08
CA ASP A 36 10.47 -14.10 21.78
C ASP A 36 11.28 -12.82 21.49
N VAL A 37 12.32 -12.60 22.31
CA VAL A 37 13.23 -11.46 22.18
C VAL A 37 13.99 -11.45 20.85
N LEU A 38 14.21 -12.59 20.21
CA LEU A 38 14.82 -12.67 18.88
C LEU A 38 13.93 -12.03 17.80
N ASN A 39 12.63 -11.97 18.02
CA ASN A 39 11.65 -11.34 17.13
C ASN A 39 11.47 -9.84 17.39
N THR A 40 12.26 -9.26 18.30
CA THR A 40 12.29 -7.80 18.53
C THR A 40 13.20 -7.10 17.53
N PRO A 41 13.02 -5.79 17.33
CA PRO A 41 13.96 -5.01 16.51
C PRO A 41 15.40 -5.10 17.02
N MET A 42 15.60 -5.02 18.35
CA MET A 42 16.91 -5.18 18.97
C MET A 42 17.47 -6.59 18.74
N GLY A 43 16.65 -7.64 18.93
CA GLY A 43 17.03 -9.02 18.69
C GLY A 43 17.50 -9.26 17.25
N ARG A 44 16.72 -8.73 16.27
CA ARG A 44 17.10 -8.76 14.84
C ARG A 44 18.43 -8.11 14.55
N LEU A 45 18.71 -6.94 15.13
CA LEU A 45 20.02 -6.28 14.99
C LEU A 45 21.14 -7.13 15.60
N GLN A 46 20.91 -7.79 16.75
CA GLN A 46 21.90 -8.69 17.33
C GLN A 46 22.13 -9.95 16.47
N LEU A 47 21.09 -10.49 15.82
CA LEU A 47 21.26 -11.60 14.88
C LEU A 47 22.14 -11.22 13.68
N VAL A 48 21.96 -10.01 13.12
CA VAL A 48 22.86 -9.50 12.07
C VAL A 48 24.27 -9.33 12.58
N ARG A 49 24.45 -8.68 13.74
CA ARG A 49 25.78 -8.45 14.35
C ARG A 49 26.53 -9.75 14.62
N LYS A 50 25.82 -10.78 15.10
CA LYS A 50 26.38 -12.11 15.41
C LYS A 50 26.54 -13.00 14.19
N LYS A 51 26.19 -12.51 12.99
CA LYS A 51 26.22 -13.30 11.75
C LYS A 51 25.47 -14.62 11.88
N ALA A 52 24.26 -14.56 12.44
CA ALA A 52 23.45 -15.74 12.70
C ALA A 52 23.19 -16.56 11.42
N ALA A 53 22.94 -17.85 11.58
CA ALA A 53 22.63 -18.74 10.47
C ALA A 53 21.35 -18.30 9.71
N ALA A 54 21.28 -18.59 8.41
CA ALA A 54 20.19 -18.17 7.54
C ALA A 54 18.81 -18.60 8.06
N ASP A 55 18.70 -19.80 8.66
CA ASP A 55 17.42 -20.28 9.22
C ASP A 55 16.96 -19.46 10.42
N VAL A 56 17.88 -19.00 11.25
CA VAL A 56 17.57 -18.14 12.41
C VAL A 56 17.14 -16.75 11.91
N LEU A 57 17.87 -16.20 10.94
CA LEU A 57 17.49 -14.94 10.30
C LEU A 57 16.12 -15.04 9.64
N TYR A 58 15.89 -16.10 8.86
CA TYR A 58 14.61 -16.31 8.17
C TYR A 58 13.44 -16.33 9.17
N ARG A 59 13.52 -17.14 10.23
CA ARG A 59 12.45 -17.21 11.24
C ARG A 59 12.13 -15.87 11.87
N SER A 60 13.14 -15.11 12.28
CA SER A 60 12.92 -13.83 12.94
C SER A 60 12.47 -12.72 11.96
N PHE A 61 13.17 -12.59 10.82
CA PHE A 61 12.92 -11.50 9.89
C PHE A 61 11.65 -11.69 9.06
N SER A 62 11.16 -12.92 8.85
CA SER A 62 9.87 -13.19 8.22
C SER A 62 8.70 -12.60 9.01
N LEU A 63 8.79 -12.56 10.34
CA LEU A 63 7.75 -12.03 11.22
C LEU A 63 7.72 -10.49 11.30
N CYS A 64 8.62 -9.77 10.63
CA CYS A 64 8.62 -8.32 10.65
C CYS A 64 7.56 -7.75 9.68
N THR A 65 6.60 -7.00 10.20
CA THR A 65 5.52 -6.36 9.42
C THR A 65 5.95 -5.06 8.72
N LEU A 66 7.22 -4.65 8.83
CA LEU A 66 7.76 -3.39 8.28
C LEU A 66 6.99 -2.12 8.71
N CYS A 67 6.33 -2.15 9.86
CA CYS A 67 5.46 -1.06 10.35
C CYS A 67 6.20 0.19 10.83
N LYS A 68 7.54 0.15 10.94
CA LYS A 68 8.44 1.24 11.35
C LYS A 68 8.20 1.81 12.76
N ARG A 69 7.35 1.20 13.58
CA ARG A 69 7.10 1.69 14.94
C ARG A 69 8.37 1.73 15.78
N CYS A 70 9.23 0.72 15.63
CA CYS A 70 10.52 0.65 16.30
C CYS A 70 11.46 1.80 15.93
N ALA A 71 11.43 2.29 14.69
CA ALA A 71 12.24 3.43 14.27
C ALA A 71 11.78 4.72 14.95
N TYR A 72 10.48 4.89 15.13
CA TYR A 72 9.92 6.05 15.84
C TYR A 72 10.33 6.10 17.31
N PHE A 73 10.37 4.95 17.99
CA PHE A 73 10.79 4.87 19.39
C PHE A 73 12.31 4.76 19.59
N CYS A 74 13.07 4.63 18.52
CA CYS A 74 14.53 4.53 18.61
C CYS A 74 15.17 5.91 18.81
N PRO A 75 15.94 6.15 19.90
CA PRO A 75 16.61 7.44 20.11
C PRO A 75 17.64 7.78 19.02
N LEU A 76 18.14 6.75 18.30
CA LEU A 76 19.06 6.92 17.18
C LEU A 76 18.35 6.89 15.81
N GLY A 77 17.03 6.77 15.77
CA GLY A 77 16.26 6.70 14.54
C GLY A 77 16.55 5.48 13.64
N LEU A 78 17.07 4.36 14.20
CA LEU A 78 17.42 3.19 13.41
C LEU A 78 16.20 2.54 12.80
N ASP A 79 16.12 2.52 11.46
CA ASP A 79 15.01 1.91 10.71
C ASP A 79 15.23 0.39 10.55
N VAL A 80 14.74 -0.39 11.54
CA VAL A 80 14.85 -1.86 11.48
C VAL A 80 13.93 -2.46 10.41
N ALA A 81 12.95 -1.73 9.89
CA ALA A 81 12.18 -2.17 8.72
C ALA A 81 13.09 -2.19 7.47
N GLU A 82 13.94 -1.18 7.27
CA GLU A 82 14.92 -1.18 6.18
C GLU A 82 15.99 -2.28 6.38
N VAL A 83 16.45 -2.49 7.63
CA VAL A 83 17.32 -3.64 7.95
C VAL A 83 16.66 -4.96 7.56
N THR A 84 15.37 -5.12 7.89
CA THR A 84 14.62 -6.33 7.55
C THR A 84 14.54 -6.52 6.04
N ARG A 85 14.31 -5.46 5.29
CA ARG A 85 14.26 -5.51 3.84
C ARG A 85 15.60 -5.99 3.25
N GLN A 86 16.72 -5.44 3.71
CA GLN A 86 18.06 -5.83 3.24
C GLN A 86 18.41 -7.28 3.62
N VAL A 87 17.98 -7.74 4.80
CA VAL A 87 18.15 -9.16 5.18
C VAL A 87 17.27 -10.07 4.32
N ARG A 88 16.03 -9.67 4.01
CA ARG A 88 15.17 -10.42 3.10
C ARG A 88 15.73 -10.47 1.66
N ASP A 89 16.39 -9.42 1.19
CA ASP A 89 17.10 -9.43 -0.09
C ASP A 89 18.12 -10.57 -0.13
N ALA A 90 18.97 -10.64 0.89
CA ALA A 90 19.99 -11.67 1.00
C ALA A 90 19.40 -13.09 1.18
N LEU A 91 18.33 -13.22 1.97
CA LEU A 91 17.63 -14.49 2.15
C LEU A 91 16.98 -14.97 0.84
N THR A 92 16.35 -14.07 0.10
CA THR A 92 15.73 -14.39 -1.20
C THR A 92 16.78 -14.81 -2.22
N ALA A 93 17.92 -14.12 -2.26
CA ALA A 93 19.06 -14.51 -3.12
C ALA A 93 19.60 -15.90 -2.78
N ALA A 94 19.49 -16.32 -1.51
CA ALA A 94 19.83 -17.66 -1.05
C ALA A 94 18.70 -18.69 -1.18
N GLY A 95 17.64 -18.39 -1.94
CA GLY A 95 16.50 -19.28 -2.15
C GLY A 95 15.53 -19.39 -0.96
N ARG A 96 15.60 -18.46 0.00
CA ARG A 96 14.81 -18.46 1.24
C ARG A 96 13.82 -17.29 1.28
N ALA A 97 12.92 -17.23 0.32
CA ALA A 97 11.80 -16.29 0.32
C ALA A 97 10.64 -16.81 1.17
N VAL A 98 9.81 -15.92 1.72
CA VAL A 98 8.51 -16.30 2.31
C VAL A 98 7.61 -16.78 1.17
N PRO A 99 7.14 -18.05 1.17
CA PRO A 99 6.46 -18.65 0.01
C PRO A 99 5.22 -17.88 -0.41
N TYR A 100 4.42 -17.42 0.55
CA TYR A 100 3.23 -16.62 0.26
C TYR A 100 3.59 -15.31 -0.45
N VAL A 101 4.58 -14.57 0.05
CA VAL A 101 5.02 -13.30 -0.55
C VAL A 101 5.54 -13.52 -1.97
N ALA A 102 6.34 -14.57 -2.18
CA ALA A 102 6.83 -14.92 -3.50
C ALA A 102 5.69 -15.27 -4.48
N LYS A 103 4.68 -16.03 -4.01
CA LYS A 103 3.47 -16.36 -4.79
C LYS A 103 2.72 -15.09 -5.20
N VAL A 104 2.45 -14.19 -4.25
CA VAL A 104 1.71 -12.94 -4.51
C VAL A 104 2.47 -12.04 -5.51
N VAL A 105 3.78 -11.90 -5.36
CA VAL A 105 4.62 -11.16 -6.32
C VAL A 105 4.57 -11.79 -7.72
N ASN A 106 4.67 -13.11 -7.81
CA ASN A 106 4.55 -13.82 -9.10
C ASN A 106 3.17 -13.64 -9.72
N ASN A 107 2.10 -13.65 -8.91
CA ASN A 107 0.75 -13.36 -9.38
C ASN A 107 0.68 -11.97 -10.01
N PHE A 108 1.19 -10.96 -9.31
CA PHE A 108 1.21 -9.60 -9.85
C PHE A 108 1.99 -9.50 -11.16
N LEU A 109 3.18 -10.07 -11.22
CA LEU A 109 4.02 -10.04 -12.43
C LEU A 109 3.38 -10.73 -13.65
N ARG A 110 2.51 -11.72 -13.41
CA ARG A 110 1.83 -12.48 -14.48
C ARG A 110 0.47 -11.91 -14.85
N HIS A 111 -0.27 -11.39 -13.89
CA HIS A 111 -1.69 -11.07 -14.02
C HIS A 111 -2.05 -9.63 -13.64
N GLY A 112 -1.08 -8.82 -13.21
CA GLY A 112 -1.30 -7.43 -12.80
C GLY A 112 -2.04 -7.27 -11.47
N ASN A 113 -2.21 -8.36 -10.69
CA ASN A 113 -2.86 -8.31 -9.39
C ASN A 113 -2.34 -9.38 -8.44
N ASN A 114 -2.40 -9.11 -7.13
CA ASN A 114 -1.85 -9.95 -6.08
C ASN A 114 -2.55 -11.31 -5.93
N VAL A 115 -3.84 -11.38 -6.25
CA VAL A 115 -4.64 -12.61 -6.12
C VAL A 115 -4.43 -13.57 -7.29
N GLY A 116 -3.82 -13.10 -8.39
CA GLY A 116 -3.54 -13.91 -9.58
C GLY A 116 -4.75 -14.14 -10.46
N MET A 117 -5.76 -13.27 -10.38
CA MET A 117 -6.91 -13.34 -11.26
C MET A 117 -6.54 -12.93 -12.70
N PRO A 118 -6.97 -13.69 -13.71
CA PRO A 118 -6.76 -13.28 -15.10
C PRO A 118 -7.37 -11.90 -15.38
N PRO A 119 -6.78 -11.07 -16.28
CA PRO A 119 -7.28 -9.74 -16.60
C PRO A 119 -8.78 -9.71 -16.98
N ARG A 120 -9.27 -10.74 -17.65
CA ARG A 120 -10.71 -10.89 -17.97
C ARG A 120 -11.61 -10.96 -16.72
N VAL A 121 -11.13 -11.59 -15.64
CA VAL A 121 -11.91 -11.68 -14.38
C VAL A 121 -11.91 -10.34 -13.66
N VAL A 122 -10.79 -9.64 -13.67
CA VAL A 122 -10.71 -8.25 -13.15
C VAL A 122 -11.67 -7.34 -13.93
N ALA A 123 -11.69 -7.44 -15.26
CA ALA A 123 -12.61 -6.68 -16.10
C ALA A 123 -14.08 -7.01 -15.79
N MET A 124 -14.40 -8.30 -15.61
CA MET A 124 -15.78 -8.72 -15.22
C MET A 124 -16.19 -8.15 -13.87
N ALA A 125 -15.30 -8.19 -12.88
CA ALA A 125 -15.55 -7.61 -11.55
C ALA A 125 -15.79 -6.10 -11.65
N ALA A 126 -14.90 -5.36 -12.31
CA ALA A 126 -15.05 -3.92 -12.50
C ALA A 126 -16.39 -3.57 -13.19
N ARG A 127 -16.77 -4.29 -14.25
CA ARG A 127 -18.07 -4.12 -14.95
C ARG A 127 -19.26 -4.39 -14.05
N ALA A 128 -19.18 -5.42 -13.19
CA ALA A 128 -20.24 -5.72 -12.24
C ALA A 128 -20.42 -4.57 -11.22
N LEU A 129 -19.29 -4.00 -10.75
CA LEU A 129 -19.31 -2.87 -9.82
C LEU A 129 -19.85 -1.59 -10.45
N VAL A 130 -19.51 -1.31 -11.71
CA VAL A 130 -20.11 -0.21 -12.48
C VAL A 130 -21.63 -0.32 -12.54
N LYS A 131 -22.17 -1.51 -12.87
CA LYS A 131 -23.61 -1.76 -12.89
C LYS A 131 -24.27 -1.57 -11.51
N LYS A 132 -23.54 -1.85 -10.41
CA LYS A 132 -24.02 -1.54 -9.05
C LYS A 132 -24.10 -0.03 -8.82
N ILE A 133 -23.13 0.77 -9.30
CA ILE A 133 -23.17 2.24 -9.21
C ILE A 133 -24.39 2.79 -9.92
N VAL A 134 -24.66 2.34 -11.16
CA VAL A 134 -25.87 2.76 -11.93
C VAL A 134 -27.13 2.51 -11.11
N ARG A 135 -27.28 1.31 -10.56
CA ARG A 135 -28.48 0.95 -9.78
C ARG A 135 -28.63 1.76 -8.49
N GLU A 136 -27.54 2.07 -7.81
CA GLU A 136 -27.57 2.73 -6.50
C GLU A 136 -27.63 4.27 -6.60
N LYS A 137 -27.02 4.83 -7.64
CA LYS A 137 -26.85 6.28 -7.78
C LYS A 137 -27.67 6.87 -8.92
N GLY A 138 -28.22 6.05 -9.81
CA GLY A 138 -28.95 6.52 -11.00
C GLY A 138 -28.06 7.30 -11.98
N ALA A 139 -26.75 7.13 -11.91
CA ALA A 139 -25.78 7.83 -12.75
C ALA A 139 -24.90 6.81 -13.48
N GLU A 140 -24.62 7.06 -14.74
CA GLU A 140 -23.70 6.25 -15.54
C GLU A 140 -22.27 6.64 -15.23
N PRO A 141 -21.48 5.74 -14.58
CA PRO A 141 -20.10 6.03 -14.24
C PRO A 141 -19.21 5.91 -15.48
N ARG A 142 -18.29 6.86 -15.63
CA ARG A 142 -17.26 6.85 -16.66
C ARG A 142 -16.04 6.10 -16.13
N LEU A 143 -16.01 4.79 -16.40
CA LEU A 143 -14.90 3.90 -16.08
C LEU A 143 -14.43 3.18 -17.33
N TYR A 144 -13.15 3.28 -17.62
CA TYR A 144 -12.48 2.65 -18.74
C TYR A 144 -11.47 1.64 -18.25
N LEU A 145 -11.40 0.50 -18.91
CA LEU A 145 -10.43 -0.56 -18.66
C LEU A 145 -9.35 -0.51 -19.73
N PHE A 146 -8.08 -0.47 -19.31
CA PHE A 146 -6.94 -0.43 -20.20
C PHE A 146 -6.21 -1.77 -20.17
N ASP A 147 -6.03 -2.43 -21.32
CA ASP A 147 -5.36 -3.73 -21.45
C ASP A 147 -3.88 -3.64 -21.85
N GLY A 148 -3.37 -2.43 -22.10
CA GLY A 148 -2.03 -2.13 -22.57
C GLY A 148 -2.02 -1.60 -24.01
N GLU A 149 -3.11 -1.77 -24.76
CA GLU A 149 -3.25 -1.31 -26.13
C GLU A 149 -4.53 -0.48 -26.31
N ARG A 150 -5.65 -0.96 -25.75
CA ARG A 150 -6.99 -0.40 -25.96
C ARG A 150 -7.65 -0.01 -24.66
N PHE A 151 -8.52 0.96 -24.79
CA PHE A 151 -9.47 1.32 -23.74
C PHE A 151 -10.84 0.75 -24.08
N THR A 152 -11.51 0.21 -23.05
CA THR A 152 -12.85 -0.35 -23.17
C THR A 152 -13.72 0.27 -22.11
N ASP A 153 -14.86 0.85 -22.49
CA ASP A 153 -15.86 1.30 -21.51
C ASP A 153 -16.34 0.13 -20.65
N ALA A 154 -16.36 0.32 -19.34
CA ALA A 154 -16.71 -0.75 -18.42
C ALA A 154 -18.23 -0.99 -18.34
N LEU A 155 -19.08 -0.07 -18.78
CA LEU A 155 -20.52 -0.19 -18.71
C LEU A 155 -21.07 -1.03 -19.87
N ASP A 156 -20.74 -0.68 -21.11
CA ASP A 156 -21.26 -1.30 -22.32
C ASP A 156 -20.26 -2.21 -23.03
N GLY A 157 -18.98 -2.03 -22.78
CA GLY A 157 -17.91 -2.82 -23.39
C GLY A 157 -17.40 -2.29 -24.73
N ALA A 158 -17.82 -1.08 -25.13
CA ALA A 158 -17.36 -0.44 -26.35
C ALA A 158 -15.85 -0.11 -26.26
N GLU A 159 -15.16 -0.22 -27.39
CA GLU A 159 -13.81 0.30 -27.52
C GLU A 159 -13.86 1.81 -27.67
N GLU A 160 -13.53 2.52 -26.59
CA GLU A 160 -13.65 3.97 -26.53
C GLU A 160 -12.52 4.54 -25.65
N ARG A 161 -11.97 5.68 -26.05
CA ARG A 161 -10.96 6.40 -25.26
C ARG A 161 -11.62 7.32 -24.25
N PRO A 162 -11.06 7.42 -23.02
CA PRO A 162 -11.51 8.43 -22.06
C PRO A 162 -11.24 9.85 -22.59
N GLY A 163 -11.99 10.81 -22.08
CA GLY A 163 -11.77 12.22 -22.38
C GLY A 163 -10.46 12.77 -21.82
N GLU A 164 -10.24 14.09 -22.00
CA GLU A 164 -8.96 14.72 -21.63
C GLU A 164 -8.68 14.70 -20.12
N ARG A 165 -9.71 14.78 -19.27
CA ARG A 165 -9.55 14.80 -17.82
C ARG A 165 -9.59 13.41 -17.20
N THR A 166 -8.55 12.68 -17.36
CA THR A 166 -8.43 11.28 -16.99
C THR A 166 -7.74 11.08 -15.63
N ALA A 167 -8.30 10.21 -14.79
CA ALA A 167 -7.68 9.71 -13.56
C ALA A 167 -7.31 8.23 -13.72
N LEU A 168 -6.03 7.90 -13.71
CA LEU A 168 -5.58 6.50 -13.65
C LEU A 168 -5.61 6.04 -12.20
N LEU A 169 -6.57 5.18 -11.87
CA LEU A 169 -6.78 4.64 -10.54
C LEU A 169 -6.06 3.30 -10.37
N PHE A 170 -5.22 3.20 -9.35
CA PHE A 170 -4.65 1.94 -8.87
C PHE A 170 -5.38 1.49 -7.60
N PRO A 171 -6.41 0.65 -7.72
CA PRO A 171 -7.14 0.08 -6.59
C PRO A 171 -6.32 -1.03 -5.93
N SER A 172 -6.76 -1.54 -4.78
CA SER A 172 -6.27 -2.82 -4.27
C SER A 172 -7.12 -3.99 -4.79
N SER A 173 -6.58 -5.20 -4.76
CA SER A 173 -7.39 -6.40 -5.03
C SER A 173 -8.56 -6.50 -4.06
N SER A 174 -8.38 -6.08 -2.80
CA SER A 174 -9.45 -6.07 -1.81
C SER A 174 -10.58 -5.10 -2.17
N ASP A 175 -10.28 -3.93 -2.75
CA ASP A 175 -11.31 -3.00 -3.22
C ASP A 175 -12.17 -3.60 -4.33
N LEU A 176 -11.59 -4.46 -5.16
CA LEU A 176 -12.29 -5.07 -6.29
C LEU A 176 -13.09 -6.32 -5.89
N PHE A 177 -12.65 -7.08 -4.88
CA PHE A 177 -13.19 -8.41 -4.61
C PHE A 177 -13.76 -8.60 -3.19
N GLU A 178 -13.43 -7.71 -2.23
CA GLU A 178 -13.86 -7.85 -0.82
C GLU A 178 -14.59 -6.59 -0.33
N PHE A 179 -14.02 -5.41 -0.55
CA PHE A 179 -14.54 -4.13 -0.09
C PHE A 179 -15.04 -3.28 -1.26
N GLU A 180 -15.96 -3.84 -2.01
CA GLU A 180 -16.50 -3.28 -3.25
C GLU A 180 -17.00 -1.82 -3.10
N GLU A 181 -17.47 -1.45 -1.91
CA GLU A 181 -17.91 -0.09 -1.59
C GLU A 181 -16.79 0.93 -1.76
N ALA A 182 -15.55 0.57 -1.44
CA ALA A 182 -14.39 1.45 -1.59
C ALA A 182 -14.16 1.75 -3.07
N PHE A 183 -14.09 0.71 -3.91
CA PHE A 183 -13.90 0.88 -5.35
C PHE A 183 -15.03 1.69 -5.98
N ARG A 184 -16.28 1.35 -5.68
CA ARG A 184 -17.45 2.08 -6.19
C ARG A 184 -17.44 3.54 -5.75
N GLY A 185 -17.04 3.77 -4.47
CA GLY A 185 -16.86 5.11 -3.93
C GLY A 185 -15.80 5.91 -4.67
N TYR A 186 -14.64 5.31 -4.98
CA TYR A 186 -13.57 5.98 -5.72
C TYR A 186 -14.04 6.38 -7.13
N VAL A 187 -14.62 5.46 -7.88
CA VAL A 187 -15.12 5.74 -9.23
C VAL A 187 -16.18 6.84 -9.21
N TYR A 188 -17.17 6.72 -8.33
CA TYR A 188 -18.23 7.70 -8.21
C TYR A 188 -17.73 9.10 -7.84
N LEU A 189 -16.86 9.20 -6.83
CA LEU A 189 -16.31 10.48 -6.38
C LEU A 189 -15.39 11.13 -7.42
N LEU A 190 -14.58 10.35 -8.13
CA LEU A 190 -13.73 10.85 -9.21
C LEU A 190 -14.58 11.36 -10.38
N ASN A 191 -15.66 10.66 -10.73
CA ASN A 191 -16.59 11.14 -11.74
C ASN A 191 -17.32 12.43 -11.33
N LEU A 192 -17.74 12.56 -10.07
CA LEU A 192 -18.30 13.82 -9.54
C LEU A 192 -17.30 14.99 -9.65
N LEU A 193 -16.01 14.72 -9.52
CA LEU A 193 -14.95 15.70 -9.72
C LEU A 193 -14.60 15.95 -11.20
N GLY A 194 -15.34 15.34 -12.12
CA GLY A 194 -15.20 15.50 -13.56
C GLY A 194 -14.08 14.70 -14.21
N TYR A 195 -13.58 13.64 -13.54
CA TYR A 195 -12.60 12.74 -14.13
C TYR A 195 -13.25 11.54 -14.81
N ASP A 196 -12.71 11.17 -15.95
CA ASP A 196 -12.90 9.84 -16.52
C ASP A 196 -11.91 8.89 -15.84
N VAL A 197 -12.39 7.83 -15.22
CA VAL A 197 -11.54 6.90 -14.45
C VAL A 197 -11.02 5.81 -15.37
N VAL A 198 -9.72 5.53 -15.28
CA VAL A 198 -9.09 4.40 -15.97
C VAL A 198 -8.54 3.44 -14.94
N VAL A 199 -8.78 2.16 -15.13
CA VAL A 199 -8.11 1.07 -14.39
C VAL A 199 -7.32 0.23 -15.39
N SER A 200 -6.02 0.06 -15.14
CA SER A 200 -5.22 -0.84 -15.95
C SER A 200 -5.43 -2.29 -15.53
N LEU A 201 -5.75 -3.16 -16.48
CA LEU A 201 -5.85 -4.61 -16.26
C LEU A 201 -4.48 -5.28 -16.06
N ARG A 202 -3.39 -4.56 -16.37
CA ARG A 202 -2.00 -5.03 -16.22
C ARG A 202 -1.39 -4.63 -14.87
N ALA A 203 -2.05 -3.73 -14.14
CA ALA A 203 -1.61 -3.25 -12.83
C ALA A 203 -2.82 -2.88 -11.94
N ALA A 204 -3.80 -3.77 -11.86
CA ALA A 204 -5.04 -3.58 -11.08
C ALA A 204 -4.85 -3.98 -9.62
N ASP A 205 -3.79 -3.48 -8.97
CA ASP A 205 -3.51 -3.72 -7.56
C ASP A 205 -2.51 -2.70 -7.01
N THR A 206 -2.28 -2.72 -5.71
CA THR A 206 -1.35 -1.83 -5.01
C THR A 206 0.09 -2.33 -4.96
N ALA A 207 0.34 -3.58 -5.37
CA ALA A 207 1.66 -4.24 -5.56
C ALA A 207 2.72 -3.95 -4.49
N ASN A 208 2.32 -3.81 -3.25
CA ASN A 208 3.21 -3.60 -2.10
C ASN A 208 4.13 -4.79 -1.80
N TYR A 209 3.79 -5.99 -2.25
CA TYR A 209 4.51 -7.23 -1.91
C TYR A 209 5.91 -7.32 -2.48
N GLY A 210 6.21 -6.65 -3.60
CA GLY A 210 7.59 -6.51 -4.08
C GLY A 210 8.52 -5.90 -3.04
N TYR A 211 8.04 -4.91 -2.27
CA TYR A 211 8.77 -4.30 -1.16
C TYR A 211 9.07 -5.29 -0.02
N TYR A 212 8.20 -6.30 0.18
CA TYR A 212 8.39 -7.35 1.18
C TYR A 212 9.30 -8.47 0.71
N LEU A 213 9.34 -8.74 -0.59
CA LEU A 213 10.10 -9.84 -1.15
C LEU A 213 11.58 -9.48 -1.27
N ASN A 214 11.93 -8.58 -2.16
CA ASN A 214 13.28 -8.08 -2.36
C ASN A 214 13.31 -6.80 -3.20
N THR A 215 14.48 -6.17 -3.22
CA THR A 215 14.75 -4.92 -3.95
C THR A 215 14.52 -5.06 -5.45
N GLN A 216 14.93 -6.15 -6.07
CA GLN A 216 14.80 -6.35 -7.51
C GLN A 216 13.32 -6.37 -7.94
N HIS A 217 12.48 -7.14 -7.25
CA HIS A 217 11.05 -7.20 -7.53
C HIS A 217 10.34 -5.89 -7.21
N MET A 218 10.77 -5.21 -6.15
CA MET A 218 10.24 -3.88 -5.81
C MET A 218 10.42 -2.88 -6.95
N TYR A 219 11.63 -2.80 -7.52
CA TYR A 219 11.87 -1.90 -8.65
C TYR A 219 11.19 -2.35 -9.95
N LYS A 220 11.17 -3.66 -10.22
CA LYS A 220 10.47 -4.21 -11.39
C LYS A 220 8.98 -3.84 -11.37
N ILE A 221 8.34 -3.98 -10.23
CA ILE A 221 6.93 -3.63 -10.07
C ILE A 221 6.72 -2.10 -10.17
N ALA A 222 7.62 -1.30 -9.58
CA ALA A 222 7.54 0.15 -9.73
C ALA A 222 7.65 0.60 -11.20
N GLU A 223 8.50 -0.07 -12.01
CA GLU A 223 8.61 0.22 -13.43
C GLU A 223 7.36 -0.19 -14.22
N MET A 224 6.70 -1.29 -13.85
CA MET A 224 5.41 -1.65 -14.47
C MET A 224 4.37 -0.54 -14.27
N TYR A 225 4.27 0.04 -13.09
CA TYR A 225 3.38 1.20 -12.86
C TYR A 225 3.75 2.41 -13.69
N LEU A 226 5.05 2.73 -13.76
CA LEU A 226 5.52 3.85 -14.56
C LEU A 226 5.21 3.67 -16.05
N GLU A 227 5.29 2.44 -16.55
CA GLU A 227 4.93 2.11 -17.92
C GLU A 227 3.44 2.33 -18.19
N GLU A 228 2.55 1.85 -17.29
CA GLU A 228 1.12 2.11 -17.41
C GLU A 228 0.80 3.63 -17.40
N ILE A 229 1.47 4.39 -16.54
CA ILE A 229 1.31 5.85 -16.49
C ILE A 229 1.76 6.52 -17.80
N ARG A 230 2.88 6.07 -18.40
CA ARG A 230 3.37 6.61 -19.68
C ARG A 230 2.43 6.30 -20.84
N GLN A 231 1.84 5.10 -20.85
CA GLN A 231 0.92 4.69 -21.92
C GLN A 231 -0.44 5.38 -21.81
N VAL A 232 -1.02 5.43 -20.61
CA VAL A 232 -2.32 6.06 -20.37
C VAL A 232 -2.23 7.60 -20.45
N ARG A 233 -1.12 8.20 -20.02
CA ARG A 233 -0.91 9.66 -19.91
C ARG A 233 -2.05 10.38 -19.17
N PRO A 234 -2.38 9.96 -17.95
CA PRO A 234 -3.51 10.52 -17.22
C PRO A 234 -3.25 11.96 -16.77
N HIS A 235 -4.32 12.73 -16.57
CA HIS A 235 -4.25 14.04 -15.93
C HIS A 235 -3.78 13.93 -14.47
N VAL A 236 -4.19 12.86 -13.79
CA VAL A 236 -3.75 12.53 -12.44
C VAL A 236 -3.69 11.02 -12.23
N VAL A 237 -2.69 10.57 -11.50
CA VAL A 237 -2.60 9.19 -11.00
C VAL A 237 -3.18 9.18 -9.60
N VAL A 238 -4.17 8.31 -9.37
CA VAL A 238 -4.84 8.18 -8.07
C VAL A 238 -4.52 6.82 -7.48
N PHE A 239 -4.01 6.85 -6.26
CA PHE A 239 -3.71 5.65 -5.50
C PHE A 239 -4.81 5.38 -4.47
N GLY A 240 -5.25 4.12 -4.36
CA GLY A 240 -6.31 3.68 -3.44
C GLY A 240 -5.86 3.63 -1.97
N GLU A 241 -6.50 2.78 -1.17
CA GLU A 241 -6.43 2.82 0.30
C GLU A 241 -5.18 2.21 0.94
N CYS A 242 -4.40 1.41 0.24
CA CYS A 242 -3.32 0.62 0.85
C CYS A 242 -2.14 1.47 1.37
N GLY A 243 -1.95 1.50 2.68
CA GLY A 243 -0.86 2.26 3.30
C GLY A 243 0.54 1.81 2.91
N HIS A 244 0.78 0.50 2.76
CA HIS A 244 2.06 -0.02 2.29
C HIS A 244 2.31 0.31 0.81
N GLY A 245 1.30 0.12 -0.01
CA GLY A 245 1.34 0.49 -1.41
C GLY A 245 1.63 1.98 -1.56
N TRP A 246 0.96 2.84 -0.80
CA TRP A 246 1.22 4.28 -0.79
C TRP A 246 2.66 4.61 -0.40
N HIS A 247 3.22 3.93 0.61
CA HIS A 247 4.63 4.13 1.00
C HIS A 247 5.59 3.82 -0.15
N VAL A 248 5.38 2.71 -0.87
CA VAL A 248 6.22 2.33 -2.02
C VAL A 248 5.97 3.26 -3.20
N PHE A 249 4.71 3.55 -3.49
CA PHE A 249 4.30 4.36 -4.63
C PHE A 249 4.80 5.80 -4.53
N SER A 250 4.64 6.43 -3.37
CA SER A 250 5.11 7.80 -3.11
C SER A 250 6.63 7.94 -3.15
N ARG A 251 7.36 6.85 -2.83
CA ARG A 251 8.83 6.84 -2.81
C ARG A 251 9.46 6.51 -4.16
N LEU A 252 8.88 5.59 -4.92
CA LEU A 252 9.52 5.02 -6.10
C LEU A 252 8.86 5.41 -7.42
N VAL A 253 7.54 5.59 -7.41
CA VAL A 253 6.77 5.90 -8.62
C VAL A 253 6.54 7.40 -8.75
N ALA A 254 6.02 8.05 -7.71
CA ALA A 254 5.66 9.47 -7.77
C ALA A 254 6.80 10.40 -8.21
N PRO A 255 8.08 10.23 -7.76
CA PRO A 255 9.17 11.09 -8.19
C PRO A 255 9.55 10.96 -9.67
N LYS A 256 9.18 9.85 -10.32
CA LYS A 256 9.50 9.54 -11.72
C LYS A 256 8.28 9.60 -12.64
N SER A 257 7.11 9.81 -12.07
CA SER A 257 5.85 9.85 -12.81
C SER A 257 5.75 11.13 -13.66
N PRO A 258 5.41 11.03 -14.96
CA PRO A 258 5.15 12.19 -15.79
C PRO A 258 3.86 12.93 -15.43
N SER A 259 2.96 12.29 -14.69
CA SER A 259 1.69 12.84 -14.24
C SER A 259 1.68 13.01 -12.72
N PRO A 260 0.96 14.01 -12.17
CA PRO A 260 0.82 14.19 -10.73
C PRO A 260 0.25 12.93 -10.06
N VAL A 261 0.92 12.47 -8.99
CA VAL A 261 0.47 11.32 -8.19
C VAL A 261 -0.18 11.83 -6.91
N ARG A 262 -1.36 11.31 -6.59
CA ARG A 262 -2.11 11.64 -5.37
C ARG A 262 -2.70 10.40 -4.76
N HIS A 263 -2.69 10.34 -3.44
CA HIS A 263 -3.57 9.43 -2.72
C HIS A 263 -5.02 9.92 -2.83
N ILE A 264 -5.98 9.01 -2.87
CA ILE A 264 -7.41 9.39 -2.98
C ILE A 264 -7.81 10.39 -1.88
N HIS A 265 -7.40 10.20 -0.63
CA HIS A 265 -7.70 11.13 0.46
C HIS A 265 -7.11 12.54 0.23
N GLN A 266 -5.92 12.67 -0.36
CA GLN A 266 -5.34 13.97 -0.70
C GLN A 266 -6.16 14.69 -1.75
N LEU A 267 -6.60 13.96 -2.79
CA LEU A 267 -7.41 14.53 -3.85
C LEU A 267 -8.77 14.98 -3.32
N LEU A 268 -9.46 14.11 -2.60
CA LEU A 268 -10.77 14.42 -2.01
C LEU A 268 -10.69 15.56 -1.00
N PHE A 269 -9.69 15.58 -0.13
CA PHE A 269 -9.48 16.64 0.85
C PHE A 269 -9.22 17.99 0.17
N LYS A 270 -8.39 18.01 -0.88
CA LYS A 270 -8.14 19.22 -1.66
C LYS A 270 -9.43 19.81 -2.23
N GLU A 271 -10.26 18.99 -2.86
CA GLU A 271 -11.50 19.45 -3.48
C GLU A 271 -12.59 19.77 -2.43
N TYR A 272 -12.61 19.09 -1.31
CA TYR A 272 -13.42 19.45 -0.14
C TYR A 272 -13.03 20.81 0.43
N SER A 273 -11.73 21.06 0.64
CA SER A 273 -11.22 22.33 1.17
C SER A 273 -11.49 23.53 0.25
N ARG A 274 -11.62 23.28 -1.06
CA ARG A 274 -12.00 24.29 -2.06
C ARG A 274 -13.52 24.49 -2.18
N GLY A 275 -14.32 23.71 -1.44
CA GLY A 275 -15.78 23.76 -1.52
C GLY A 275 -16.37 23.12 -2.80
N VAL A 276 -15.55 22.49 -3.64
CA VAL A 276 -15.98 21.76 -4.85
C VAL A 276 -16.67 20.46 -4.46
N LEU A 277 -16.06 19.67 -3.58
CA LEU A 277 -16.66 18.47 -3.02
C LEU A 277 -17.45 18.84 -1.76
N LYS A 278 -18.77 18.58 -1.80
CA LYS A 278 -19.64 18.74 -0.63
C LYS A 278 -19.89 17.38 0.00
N ILE A 279 -19.61 17.26 1.28
CA ILE A 279 -19.81 16.02 2.05
C ILE A 279 -21.09 16.19 2.88
N ARG A 280 -22.07 15.33 2.64
CA ARG A 280 -23.26 15.26 3.48
C ARG A 280 -22.94 14.44 4.72
N ARG A 281 -23.18 15.00 5.91
CA ARG A 281 -23.04 14.29 7.17
C ARG A 281 -24.04 13.13 7.27
N ILE A 282 -23.57 12.00 7.73
CA ILE A 282 -24.38 10.82 8.04
C ILE A 282 -24.41 10.62 9.57
N GLU A 283 -25.53 10.15 10.07
CA GLU A 283 -25.62 9.73 11.47
C GLU A 283 -25.12 8.30 11.60
N ALA A 284 -24.01 8.14 12.32
CA ALA A 284 -23.48 6.82 12.61
C ALA A 284 -24.33 6.15 13.71
N ARG A 285 -24.77 4.92 13.46
CA ARG A 285 -25.55 4.15 14.45
C ARG A 285 -24.72 3.68 15.64
N GLN A 286 -23.40 3.66 15.50
CA GLN A 286 -22.44 3.24 16.53
C GLN A 286 -21.28 4.24 16.56
N PRO A 287 -20.54 4.34 17.66
CA PRO A 287 -19.34 5.18 17.73
C PRO A 287 -18.35 4.82 16.62
N VAL A 288 -17.93 5.82 15.88
CA VAL A 288 -16.89 5.66 14.84
C VAL A 288 -15.53 5.79 15.53
N VAL A 289 -14.66 4.81 15.33
CA VAL A 289 -13.29 4.80 15.85
C VAL A 289 -12.32 4.88 14.66
N TYR A 290 -11.33 5.75 14.79
CA TYR A 290 -10.32 5.91 13.76
C TYR A 290 -8.93 5.45 14.24
N MET A 291 -8.26 4.64 13.41
CA MET A 291 -6.89 4.21 13.62
C MET A 291 -6.06 4.50 12.36
N ASP A 292 -4.93 5.18 12.53
CA ASP A 292 -4.02 5.39 11.42
C ASP A 292 -3.37 4.08 10.95
N PRO A 293 -3.44 3.75 9.64
CA PRO A 293 -2.58 2.74 9.07
C PRO A 293 -1.11 3.09 9.30
N CYS A 294 -0.29 2.12 9.64
CA CYS A 294 1.10 2.36 10.05
C CYS A 294 1.93 3.14 9.03
N ASN A 295 1.70 2.94 7.74
CA ASN A 295 2.42 3.67 6.70
C ASN A 295 1.76 4.98 6.27
N TYR A 296 0.55 5.29 6.73
CA TYR A 296 -0.01 6.65 6.64
C TYR A 296 0.67 7.58 7.66
N SER A 297 1.02 7.07 8.82
CA SER A 297 1.62 7.87 9.87
C SER A 297 3.16 7.88 9.85
N ARG A 298 3.79 6.77 9.38
CA ARG A 298 5.25 6.55 9.40
C ARG A 298 5.84 6.22 8.03
N GLY A 299 5.05 6.32 6.96
CA GLY A 299 5.49 6.08 5.59
C GLY A 299 6.33 7.22 5.00
N ALA A 300 6.68 7.09 3.72
CA ALA A 300 7.47 8.08 2.99
C ALA A 300 6.72 9.41 2.77
N ALA A 301 5.40 9.34 2.61
CA ALA A 301 4.52 10.50 2.49
C ALA A 301 3.39 10.37 3.53
N PRO A 302 3.57 10.92 4.74
CA PRO A 302 2.56 10.83 5.79
C PRO A 302 1.22 11.41 5.35
N LEU A 303 0.14 10.75 5.78
CA LEU A 303 -1.24 11.05 5.40
C LEU A 303 -2.12 10.93 6.65
N THR A 304 -2.12 11.96 7.49
CA THR A 304 -2.81 11.93 8.79
C THR A 304 -3.90 12.97 8.94
N ALA A 305 -3.76 14.12 8.31
CA ALA A 305 -4.72 15.22 8.41
C ALA A 305 -5.92 15.03 7.47
N GLU A 306 -5.68 14.59 6.25
CA GLU A 306 -6.69 14.47 5.20
C GLU A 306 -7.77 13.45 5.53
N PRO A 307 -7.45 12.20 5.96
CA PRO A 307 -8.49 11.24 6.37
C PRO A 307 -9.34 11.75 7.53
N ARG A 308 -8.72 12.42 8.51
CA ARG A 308 -9.42 12.98 9.67
C ARG A 308 -10.39 14.07 9.29
N ALA A 309 -9.98 15.00 8.43
CA ALA A 309 -10.84 16.07 7.96
C ALA A 309 -12.05 15.54 7.20
N LEU A 310 -11.83 14.59 6.29
CA LEU A 310 -12.89 13.94 5.52
C LEU A 310 -13.83 13.14 6.43
N LEU A 311 -13.30 12.38 7.38
CA LEU A 311 -14.07 11.60 8.34
C LEU A 311 -14.93 12.53 9.22
N ARG A 312 -14.36 13.61 9.75
CA ARG A 312 -15.11 14.60 10.56
C ARG A 312 -16.22 15.26 9.75
N ALA A 313 -15.99 15.55 8.49
CA ALA A 313 -17.02 16.08 7.61
C ALA A 313 -18.16 15.07 7.37
N ALA A 314 -17.82 13.78 7.25
CA ALA A 314 -18.79 12.73 6.93
C ALA A 314 -19.60 12.25 8.14
N VAL A 315 -18.99 12.09 9.32
CA VAL A 315 -19.67 11.51 10.50
C VAL A 315 -19.73 12.45 11.70
N GLY A 316 -19.04 13.58 11.66
CA GLY A 316 -18.89 14.49 12.80
C GLY A 316 -17.84 13.99 13.79
N ASP A 317 -18.25 13.81 15.04
CA ASP A 317 -17.32 13.37 16.08
C ASP A 317 -17.02 11.87 15.93
N TYR A 318 -15.77 11.53 16.18
CA TYR A 318 -15.27 10.16 16.18
C TYR A 318 -14.20 10.01 17.27
N VAL A 319 -13.91 8.78 17.64
CA VAL A 319 -12.93 8.45 18.68
C VAL A 319 -11.59 8.13 18.03
N GLU A 320 -10.56 8.87 18.40
CA GLU A 320 -9.18 8.50 18.05
C GLU A 320 -8.76 7.27 18.85
N LEU A 321 -8.26 6.25 18.15
CA LEU A 321 -7.68 5.13 18.84
C LEU A 321 -6.41 5.57 19.59
N TRP A 322 -6.22 5.01 20.77
CA TRP A 322 -5.08 5.29 21.61
C TRP A 322 -3.74 5.14 20.84
N ARG A 323 -2.82 6.08 21.05
CA ARG A 323 -1.51 6.18 20.40
C ARG A 323 -1.51 6.57 18.92
N ASN A 324 -2.59 7.10 18.39
CA ASN A 324 -2.58 7.73 17.08
C ASN A 324 -1.87 9.11 17.12
N PRO A 325 -1.33 9.61 16.00
CA PRO A 325 -1.13 8.89 14.74
C PRO A 325 0.19 8.10 14.67
N ARG A 326 1.30 8.63 15.21
CA ARG A 326 2.65 8.08 14.99
C ARG A 326 2.96 6.83 15.81
N GLU A 327 2.29 6.64 16.92
CA GLU A 327 2.44 5.49 17.79
C GLU A 327 1.43 4.38 17.50
N SER A 328 0.60 4.53 16.46
CA SER A 328 -0.42 3.54 16.09
C SER A 328 0.16 2.13 16.01
N VAL A 329 -0.57 1.15 16.54
CA VAL A 329 -0.18 -0.26 16.49
C VAL A 329 -0.37 -0.79 15.08
N CYS A 330 0.47 -1.74 14.65
CA CYS A 330 0.28 -2.40 13.37
C CYS A 330 -0.99 -3.25 13.39
N CYS A 331 -1.84 -3.11 12.37
CA CYS A 331 -3.07 -3.90 12.21
C CYS A 331 -2.80 -5.37 11.80
N LEU A 332 -1.54 -5.72 11.49
CA LEU A 332 -1.09 -7.01 10.94
C LEU A 332 -1.69 -7.38 9.57
N GLY A 333 -2.52 -6.54 8.97
CA GLY A 333 -3.13 -6.77 7.66
C GLY A 333 -2.18 -6.64 6.47
N GLY A 334 -0.94 -6.17 6.69
CA GLY A 334 0.10 -6.07 5.67
C GLY A 334 1.34 -6.87 6.09
N GLY A 335 2.44 -6.70 5.37
CA GLY A 335 3.74 -7.27 5.77
C GLY A 335 4.03 -8.66 5.22
N GLY A 336 3.09 -9.29 4.53
CA GLY A 336 3.30 -10.61 3.91
C GLY A 336 3.37 -11.75 4.94
N LEU A 337 2.67 -11.61 6.06
CA LEU A 337 2.51 -12.64 7.08
C LEU A 337 1.29 -13.51 6.77
#